data_e241b77d945eb96b7ec7dd68b77a6744
#
_entry.id   e241b77d945eb96b7ec7dd68b77a6744
#
_cell.length_a   1.000
_cell.length_b   1.000
_cell.length_c   1.000
_cell.angle_alpha   90.00
_cell.angle_beta   90.00
_cell.angle_gamma   90.00
#
_symmetry.space_group_name_H-M   'P 1'
#
loop_
_entity.id
_entity.type
_entity.pdbx_description
1 polymer ?
#
loop_
_entity_poly.entity_id
_entity_poly.type
_entity_poly.pdbx_seq_one_letter_code
_entity_poly.pdbx_strand_id
1 'polypeptide(L)'
;MENTNTFKVQSTSSNLISLNVTPGHYATSSSHINYYIDMTSLKSRRSEAHAAAKVLATRYAATTIIDTIVCLDGTNVIGAYLADELLNTGILSANLHNTAYIISPEQHSGGQLIFRENYLSMIKGKHVLV
;
A
#
# COMPACT_ATOMS: atom_id res chain seq x y z
N MET A 1 -12.66 -21.15 9.70
CA MET A 1 -13.58 -21.89 8.80
C MET A 1 -13.10 -21.71 7.38
N GLU A 2 -12.62 -22.75 6.75
CA GLU A 2 -12.27 -22.69 5.34
C GLU A 2 -13.53 -22.50 4.51
N ASN A 3 -13.61 -21.42 3.77
CA ASN A 3 -14.68 -21.24 2.81
C ASN A 3 -14.28 -21.94 1.50
N THR A 4 -14.97 -23.04 1.18
CA THR A 4 -14.68 -23.87 0.01
C THR A 4 -14.87 -23.15 -1.33
N ASN A 5 -15.50 -21.98 -1.32
CA ASN A 5 -15.75 -21.17 -2.53
C ASN A 5 -14.67 -20.12 -2.79
N THR A 6 -13.63 -20.05 -1.97
CA THR A 6 -12.53 -19.12 -2.18
C THR A 6 -11.72 -19.50 -3.41
N PHE A 7 -11.43 -18.53 -4.26
CA PHE A 7 -10.59 -18.71 -5.44
C PHE A 7 -9.49 -17.64 -5.49
N LYS A 8 -8.44 -17.91 -6.26
CA LYS A 8 -7.32 -16.97 -6.45
C LYS A 8 -7.49 -16.18 -7.74
N VAL A 9 -7.27 -14.88 -7.64
CA VAL A 9 -7.12 -13.99 -8.79
C VAL A 9 -5.65 -13.64 -8.93
N GLN A 10 -5.06 -14.03 -10.06
CA GLN A 10 -3.64 -13.80 -10.33
C GLN A 10 -3.45 -12.45 -11.01
N SER A 11 -2.46 -11.69 -10.56
CA SER A 11 -2.07 -10.44 -11.22
C SER A 11 -1.46 -10.73 -12.60
N THR A 12 -1.79 -9.89 -13.58
CA THR A 12 -1.16 -9.91 -14.90
C THR A 12 0.22 -9.22 -14.90
N SER A 13 0.49 -8.38 -13.90
CA SER A 13 1.74 -7.63 -13.78
C SER A 13 2.85 -8.41 -13.07
N SER A 14 2.49 -9.39 -12.24
CA SER A 14 3.46 -10.21 -11.50
C SER A 14 2.84 -11.55 -11.10
N ASN A 15 3.54 -12.64 -11.36
CA ASN A 15 3.13 -13.97 -10.92
C ASN A 15 3.28 -14.19 -9.40
N LEU A 16 3.93 -13.26 -8.70
CA LEU A 16 4.07 -13.28 -7.24
C LEU A 16 2.89 -12.61 -6.52
N ILE A 17 2.01 -11.95 -7.26
CA ILE A 17 0.85 -11.24 -6.68
C ILE A 17 -0.41 -12.02 -7.03
N SER A 18 -1.09 -12.51 -6.00
CA SER A 18 -2.41 -13.09 -6.11
C SER A 18 -3.27 -12.69 -4.93
N LEU A 19 -4.58 -12.62 -5.16
CA LEU A 19 -5.56 -12.29 -4.13
C LEU A 19 -6.50 -13.47 -3.93
N ASN A 20 -6.83 -13.76 -2.69
CA ASN A 20 -7.87 -14.70 -2.34
C ASN A 20 -9.21 -13.97 -2.31
N VAL A 21 -10.15 -14.46 -3.10
CA VAL A 21 -11.48 -13.86 -3.25
C VAL A 21 -12.54 -14.89 -2.83
N THR A 22 -13.39 -14.47 -1.92
CA THR A 22 -14.48 -15.32 -1.42
C THR A 22 -15.82 -14.70 -1.78
N PRO A 23 -16.63 -15.36 -2.63
CA PRO A 23 -17.99 -14.92 -2.91
C PRO A 23 -18.88 -15.02 -1.66
N GLY A 24 -19.84 -14.14 -1.56
CA GLY A 24 -20.78 -14.13 -0.45
C GLY A 24 -21.60 -12.85 -0.41
N HIS A 25 -22.16 -12.57 0.75
CA HIS A 25 -22.85 -11.33 1.02
C HIS A 25 -22.26 -10.72 2.28
N TYR A 26 -21.54 -9.61 2.13
CA TYR A 26 -20.83 -8.96 3.22
C TYR A 26 -21.36 -7.55 3.41
N ALA A 27 -21.70 -7.22 4.66
CA ALA A 27 -22.11 -5.88 5.03
C ALA A 27 -20.97 -5.15 5.72
N THR A 28 -20.67 -3.97 5.23
CA THR A 28 -19.78 -3.01 5.89
C THR A 28 -20.60 -1.88 6.49
N SER A 29 -19.97 -0.98 7.22
CA SER A 29 -20.66 0.23 7.74
C SER A 29 -21.18 1.14 6.63
N SER A 30 -20.71 1.01 5.42
CA SER A 30 -21.01 1.92 4.31
C SER A 30 -21.66 1.26 3.11
N SER A 31 -21.55 -0.06 2.97
CA SER A 31 -21.99 -0.77 1.75
C SER A 31 -22.20 -2.26 1.96
N HIS A 32 -22.89 -2.87 1.00
CA HIS A 32 -22.97 -4.32 0.87
C HIS A 32 -22.11 -4.74 -0.33
N ILE A 33 -21.32 -5.78 -0.15
CA ILE A 33 -20.42 -6.31 -1.18
C ILE A 33 -20.64 -7.80 -1.38
N ASN A 34 -20.43 -8.27 -2.60
CA ASN A 34 -20.65 -9.67 -2.98
C ASN A 34 -19.37 -10.52 -2.94
N TYR A 35 -18.23 -9.89 -2.74
CA TYR A 35 -16.95 -10.57 -2.69
C TYR A 35 -16.12 -10.02 -1.54
N TYR A 36 -15.52 -10.91 -0.78
CA TYR A 36 -14.50 -10.56 0.18
C TYR A 36 -13.12 -10.78 -0.44
N ILE A 37 -12.30 -9.77 -0.42
CA ILE A 37 -10.93 -9.83 -0.94
C ILE A 37 -9.97 -9.83 0.25
N ASP A 38 -9.25 -10.94 0.43
CA ASP A 38 -8.26 -11.04 1.49
C ASP A 38 -6.90 -10.55 0.97
N MET A 39 -6.45 -9.44 1.53
CA MET A 39 -5.17 -8.82 1.21
C MET A 39 -4.10 -9.06 2.27
N THR A 40 -4.37 -9.89 3.27
CA THR A 40 -3.47 -10.11 4.41
C THR A 40 -2.09 -10.54 3.96
N SER A 41 -2.02 -11.53 3.09
CA SER A 41 -0.74 -12.04 2.57
C SER A 41 0.00 -11.00 1.73
N LEU A 42 -0.71 -10.27 0.89
CA LEU A 42 -0.14 -9.19 0.08
C LEU A 42 0.48 -8.09 0.93
N LYS A 43 -0.16 -7.75 2.05
CA LYS A 43 0.32 -6.70 2.96
C LYS A 43 1.45 -7.15 3.88
N SER A 44 1.51 -8.43 4.23
CA SER A 44 2.38 -8.92 5.30
C SER A 44 3.49 -9.84 4.86
N ARG A 45 3.29 -10.60 3.77
CA ARG A 45 4.32 -11.49 3.26
C ARG A 45 5.36 -10.70 2.45
N ARG A 46 6.62 -10.82 2.85
CA ARG A 46 7.72 -10.03 2.27
C ARG A 46 7.76 -10.10 0.74
N SER A 47 7.70 -11.30 0.17
CA SER A 47 7.82 -11.50 -1.28
C SER A 47 6.66 -10.87 -2.06
N GLU A 48 5.45 -10.98 -1.54
CA GLU A 48 4.26 -10.40 -2.18
C GLU A 48 4.21 -8.87 -2.03
N ALA A 49 4.51 -8.36 -0.84
CA ALA A 49 4.59 -6.92 -0.60
C ALA A 49 5.68 -6.25 -1.46
N HIS A 50 6.83 -6.89 -1.59
CA HIS A 50 7.92 -6.41 -2.44
C HIS A 50 7.53 -6.42 -3.93
N ALA A 51 6.86 -7.48 -4.39
CA ALA A 51 6.36 -7.55 -5.77
C ALA A 51 5.33 -6.45 -6.06
N ALA A 52 4.43 -6.17 -5.13
CA ALA A 52 3.47 -5.07 -5.24
C ALA A 52 4.18 -3.71 -5.32
N ALA A 53 5.17 -3.50 -4.48
CA ALA A 53 5.98 -2.28 -4.48
C ALA A 53 6.71 -2.06 -5.81
N LYS A 54 7.27 -3.11 -6.39
CA LYS A 54 7.92 -3.04 -7.71
C LYS A 54 6.95 -2.59 -8.82
N VAL A 55 5.75 -3.14 -8.82
CA VAL A 55 4.72 -2.74 -9.80
C VAL A 55 4.32 -1.28 -9.61
N LEU A 56 4.12 -0.85 -8.36
CA LEU A 56 3.79 0.54 -8.05
C LEU A 56 4.93 1.50 -8.42
N ALA A 57 6.17 1.12 -8.17
CA ALA A 57 7.33 1.95 -8.47
C ALA A 57 7.44 2.30 -9.95
N THR A 58 6.99 1.43 -10.85
CA THR A 58 7.01 1.71 -12.29
C THR A 58 6.19 2.94 -12.68
N ARG A 59 5.20 3.30 -11.87
CA ARG A 59 4.34 4.47 -12.10
C ARG A 59 4.95 5.78 -11.63
N TYR A 60 5.84 5.73 -10.64
CA TYR A 60 6.31 6.93 -9.92
C TYR A 60 7.81 7.17 -10.05
N ALA A 61 8.54 6.27 -10.67
CA ALA A 61 10.01 6.22 -10.58
C ALA A 61 10.75 7.41 -11.20
N ALA A 62 10.34 7.86 -12.38
CA ALA A 62 11.19 8.74 -13.19
C ALA A 62 10.81 10.22 -13.12
N THR A 63 9.56 10.54 -12.80
CA THR A 63 9.01 11.88 -13.00
C THR A 63 8.34 12.48 -11.77
N THR A 64 8.16 11.69 -10.72
CA THR A 64 7.40 12.09 -9.54
C THR A 64 8.32 12.23 -8.34
N ILE A 65 8.31 13.41 -7.71
CA ILE A 65 8.97 13.65 -6.42
C ILE A 65 8.01 13.14 -5.34
N ILE A 66 8.50 12.27 -4.47
CA ILE A 66 7.75 11.77 -3.32
C ILE A 66 8.58 12.01 -2.06
N ASP A 67 8.06 12.84 -1.18
CA ASP A 67 8.70 13.16 0.11
C ASP A 67 8.19 12.24 1.21
N THR A 68 6.94 11.83 1.12
CA THR A 68 6.27 11.03 2.16
C THR A 68 5.31 10.03 1.54
N ILE A 69 5.34 8.81 2.04
CA ILE A 69 4.39 7.75 1.71
C ILE A 69 3.48 7.55 2.92
N VAL A 70 2.18 7.76 2.72
CA VAL A 70 1.16 7.49 3.73
C VAL A 70 0.58 6.11 3.49
N CYS A 71 0.72 5.23 4.47
CA CYS A 71 0.24 3.87 4.39
C CYS A 71 -1.06 3.72 5.19
N LEU A 72 -2.13 3.35 4.51
CA LEU A 72 -3.43 3.07 5.10
C LEU A 72 -3.62 1.56 5.28
N ASP A 73 -4.41 1.21 6.27
CA ASP A 73 -4.89 -0.16 6.47
C ASP A 73 -3.78 -1.23 6.46
N GLY A 74 -2.70 -0.96 7.17
CA GLY A 74 -1.63 -1.95 7.35
C GLY A 74 -0.73 -2.18 6.14
N THR A 75 -0.63 -1.23 5.21
CA THR A 75 0.20 -1.35 4.00
C THR A 75 1.65 -0.88 4.19
N ASN A 76 2.12 -0.79 5.44
CA ASN A 76 3.45 -0.26 5.77
C ASN A 76 4.61 -1.04 5.15
N VAL A 77 4.50 -2.35 5.06
CA VAL A 77 5.54 -3.19 4.43
C VAL A 77 5.65 -2.87 2.95
N ILE A 78 4.52 -2.72 2.25
CA ILE A 78 4.50 -2.28 0.85
C ILE A 78 5.11 -0.89 0.72
N GLY A 79 4.74 0.04 1.59
CA GLY A 79 5.27 1.41 1.60
C GLY A 79 6.77 1.48 1.78
N ALA A 80 7.33 0.68 2.68
CA ALA A 80 8.76 0.61 2.91
C ALA A 80 9.52 0.08 1.68
N TYR A 81 9.02 -1.00 1.07
CA TYR A 81 9.61 -1.51 -0.17
C TYR A 81 9.43 -0.55 -1.34
N LEU A 82 8.31 0.16 -1.41
CA LEU A 82 8.09 1.17 -2.45
C LEU A 82 9.12 2.29 -2.35
N ALA A 83 9.40 2.79 -1.15
CA ALA A 83 10.44 3.80 -0.95
C ALA A 83 11.81 3.31 -1.42
N ASP A 84 12.15 2.06 -1.11
CA ASP A 84 13.41 1.44 -1.51
C ASP A 84 13.49 1.25 -3.04
N GLU A 85 12.43 0.77 -3.66
CA GLU A 85 12.37 0.60 -5.12
C GLU A 85 12.45 1.95 -5.86
N LEU A 86 11.81 2.99 -5.35
CA LEU A 86 11.89 4.33 -5.93
C LEU A 86 13.32 4.88 -5.89
N LEU A 87 14.07 4.60 -4.82
CA LEU A 87 15.48 4.96 -4.71
C LEU A 87 16.34 4.25 -5.76
N ASN A 88 16.03 3.01 -6.08
CA ASN A 88 16.83 2.14 -6.95
C ASN A 88 16.48 2.21 -8.43
N THR A 89 15.37 2.85 -8.82
CA THR A 89 14.83 2.79 -10.18
C THR A 89 15.40 3.81 -11.16
N GLY A 90 16.41 4.59 -10.81
CA GLY A 90 17.03 5.49 -11.76
C GLY A 90 18.01 6.46 -11.13
N ILE A 91 18.93 6.96 -11.94
CA ILE A 91 20.02 7.86 -11.51
C ILE A 91 19.47 9.16 -10.89
N LEU A 92 18.39 9.70 -11.45
CA LEU A 92 17.78 10.94 -10.95
C LEU A 92 16.92 10.70 -9.71
N SER A 93 16.28 9.56 -9.61
CA SER A 93 15.40 9.25 -8.49
C SER A 93 16.16 8.96 -7.19
N ALA A 94 17.40 8.49 -7.28
CA ALA A 94 18.23 8.19 -6.10
C ALA A 94 18.37 9.36 -5.13
N ASN A 95 18.45 10.58 -5.64
CA ASN A 95 18.55 11.78 -4.82
C ASN A 95 17.19 12.32 -4.38
N LEU A 96 16.15 12.07 -5.15
CA LEU A 96 14.81 12.61 -4.90
C LEU A 96 14.04 11.82 -3.81
N HIS A 97 14.35 10.53 -3.67
CA HIS A 97 13.59 9.66 -2.77
C HIS A 97 14.40 9.16 -1.57
N ASN A 98 15.66 9.58 -1.43
CA ASN A 98 16.58 9.06 -0.41
C ASN A 98 16.11 9.31 1.02
N THR A 99 15.34 10.35 1.25
CA THR A 99 14.86 10.76 2.58
C THR A 99 13.35 10.63 2.71
N ALA A 100 12.71 9.79 1.90
CA ALA A 100 11.27 9.60 1.97
C ALA A 100 10.84 9.04 3.33
N TYR A 101 9.80 9.62 3.90
CA TYR A 101 9.17 9.13 5.11
C TYR A 101 8.08 8.12 4.79
N ILE A 102 7.94 7.11 5.64
CA ILE A 102 6.85 6.14 5.56
C ILE A 102 6.07 6.25 6.87
N ILE A 103 4.85 6.75 6.81
CA ILE A 103 4.03 7.03 7.98
C ILE A 103 2.62 6.48 7.83
N SER A 104 1.95 6.31 8.95
CA SER A 104 0.54 5.89 8.99
C SER A 104 -0.25 6.81 9.92
N PRO A 105 -1.49 7.15 9.57
CA PRO A 105 -2.38 7.82 10.49
C PRO A 105 -2.86 6.87 11.59
N GLU A 106 -3.31 7.43 12.71
CA GLU A 106 -4.06 6.70 13.71
C GLU A 106 -5.54 6.70 13.32
N GLN A 107 -6.17 5.53 13.44
CA GLN A 107 -7.59 5.40 13.22
C GLN A 107 -8.34 5.62 14.53
N HIS A 108 -9.25 6.56 14.53
CA HIS A 108 -10.10 6.88 15.67
C HIS A 108 -11.56 6.45 15.40
N SER A 109 -12.37 6.43 16.46
CA SER A 109 -13.79 6.11 16.37
C SER A 109 -14.51 7.01 15.37
N GLY A 110 -15.50 6.47 14.64
CA GLY A 110 -16.18 7.20 13.58
C GLY A 110 -15.44 7.26 12.24
N GLY A 111 -14.38 6.45 12.08
CA GLY A 111 -13.63 6.35 10.83
C GLY A 111 -12.66 7.50 10.57
N GLN A 112 -12.38 8.33 11.58
CA GLN A 112 -11.42 9.42 11.45
C GLN A 112 -9.99 8.90 11.36
N LEU A 113 -9.21 9.48 10.45
CA LEU A 113 -7.78 9.25 10.34
C LEU A 113 -7.05 10.50 10.82
N ILE A 114 -6.23 10.36 11.85
CA ILE A 114 -5.56 11.47 12.51
C ILE A 114 -4.05 11.23 12.51
N PHE A 115 -3.29 12.24 12.12
CA PHE A 115 -1.84 12.22 12.24
C PHE A 115 -1.41 12.87 13.56
N ARG A 116 -0.42 12.27 14.20
CA ARG A 116 0.22 12.88 15.37
C ARG A 116 0.94 14.18 14.96
N GLU A 117 1.06 15.10 15.89
CA GLU A 117 1.65 16.41 15.66
C GLU A 117 3.07 16.34 15.10
N ASN A 118 3.87 15.39 15.56
CA ASN A 118 5.23 15.20 15.07
C ASN A 118 5.32 14.71 13.61
N TYR A 119 4.21 14.27 13.01
CA TYR A 119 4.15 13.91 11.58
C TYR A 119 3.76 15.08 10.67
N LEU A 120 3.26 16.18 11.22
CA LEU A 120 2.77 17.29 10.42
C LEU A 120 3.84 17.91 9.52
N SER A 121 5.08 17.97 9.99
CA SER A 121 6.22 18.46 9.20
C SER A 121 6.57 17.55 8.02
N MET A 122 6.18 16.28 8.06
CA MET A 122 6.41 15.32 6.99
C MET A 122 5.32 15.38 5.92
N ILE A 123 4.24 16.09 6.18
CA ILE A 123 3.06 16.15 5.30
C ILE A 123 2.87 17.55 4.73
N LYS A 124 2.92 18.57 5.58
CA LYS A 124 2.62 19.94 5.20
C LYS A 124 3.65 20.49 4.21
N GLY A 125 3.20 20.90 3.05
CA GLY A 125 4.06 21.40 1.99
C GLY A 125 4.90 20.34 1.29
N LYS A 126 4.56 19.07 1.44
CA LYS A 126 5.29 17.93 0.89
C LYS A 126 4.51 17.25 -0.26
N HIS A 127 5.25 16.54 -1.10
CA HIS A 127 4.67 15.67 -2.11
C HIS A 127 4.36 14.33 -1.44
N VAL A 128 3.08 14.05 -1.25
CA VAL A 128 2.60 12.90 -0.50
C VAL A 128 1.95 11.89 -1.44
N LEU A 129 2.39 10.65 -1.36
CA LEU A 129 1.74 9.49 -1.99
C LEU A 129 0.92 8.75 -0.92
N VAL A 130 -0.35 8.47 -1.22
CA VAL A 130 -1.25 7.71 -0.34
C VAL A 130 -1.56 6.37 -0.97
#